data_75d3dd10c742af805f2d83e04dac39b8
#
_entry.id   75d3dd10c742af805f2d83e04dac39b8
#
_cell.length_a   1.000
_cell.length_b   1.000
_cell.length_c   1.000
_cell.angle_alpha   90.00
_cell.angle_beta   90.00
_cell.angle_gamma   90.00
#
_symmetry.space_group_name_H-M   'P 1'
#
loop_
_entity.id
_entity.type
_entity.pdbx_description
1 polymer ?
#
loop_
_entity_poly.entity_id
_entity_poly.type
_entity_poly.pdbx_seq_one_letter_code
_entity_poly.pdbx_strand_id
1 'polypeptide(L)'
;MFQLAKTVFLSGNFNTLHPGHLRLFRLGRELGDELIVGVQSDRLAGAAAHVPEGLRIDGVRSISFVSSAFLVDEPVEKVIERLRPDFVVKGYEHEGRMNPELEVLNGYGGKLVFSSGEAVFSSLDLIRMD
;
A
#
# COMPACT_ATOMS: atom_id res chain seq x y z
N MET A 1 -27.90 6.22 -9.09
CA MET A 1 -27.32 5.30 -8.10
C MET A 1 -25.95 5.78 -7.66
N PHE A 2 -25.73 5.85 -6.39
CA PHE A 2 -24.42 6.18 -5.84
C PHE A 2 -23.49 5.00 -5.91
N GLN A 3 -22.27 5.27 -6.32
CA GLN A 3 -21.20 4.31 -6.22
C GLN A 3 -20.12 4.96 -5.37
N LEU A 4 -19.81 4.33 -4.24
CA LEU A 4 -18.77 4.85 -3.36
C LEU A 4 -17.40 4.73 -4.02
N ALA A 5 -16.56 5.72 -3.79
CA ALA A 5 -15.19 5.70 -4.28
C ALA A 5 -14.43 4.53 -3.65
N LYS A 6 -13.64 3.84 -4.46
CA LYS A 6 -12.78 2.77 -4.00
C LYS A 6 -11.44 3.36 -3.55
N THR A 7 -10.98 2.94 -2.38
CA THR A 7 -9.72 3.39 -1.83
C THR A 7 -8.68 2.29 -1.83
N VAL A 8 -7.45 2.68 -2.11
CA VAL A 8 -6.31 1.78 -2.16
C VAL A 8 -5.25 2.31 -1.19
N PHE A 9 -4.71 1.44 -0.36
CA PHE A 9 -3.66 1.79 0.59
C PHE A 9 -2.38 1.03 0.26
N LEU A 10 -1.26 1.75 0.36
CA LEU A 10 0.05 1.20 0.12
C LEU A 10 1.02 1.84 1.10
N SER A 11 1.90 1.05 1.72
CA SER A 11 2.84 1.57 2.71
C SER A 11 4.25 1.12 2.43
N GLY A 12 5.21 1.85 2.97
CA GLY A 12 6.62 1.52 2.83
C GLY A 12 7.51 2.60 3.40
N ASN A 13 8.82 2.42 3.24
CA ASN A 13 9.81 3.38 3.70
C ASN A 13 10.09 4.45 2.65
N PHE A 14 10.18 4.08 1.40
CA PHE A 14 10.39 4.98 0.25
C PHE A 14 11.63 5.88 0.42
N ASN A 15 12.77 5.27 0.76
CA ASN A 15 14.04 5.99 0.83
C ASN A 15 14.40 6.60 -0.53
N THR A 16 14.10 5.87 -1.60
CA THR A 16 14.23 6.33 -2.97
C THR A 16 12.97 5.90 -3.73
N LEU A 17 12.67 6.62 -4.78
CA LEU A 17 11.54 6.29 -5.66
C LEU A 17 12.11 5.85 -6.99
N HIS A 18 12.15 4.56 -7.24
CA HIS A 18 12.64 4.00 -8.50
C HIS A 18 11.46 3.54 -9.36
N PRO A 19 11.72 3.17 -10.64
CA PRO A 19 10.62 2.79 -11.55
C PRO A 19 9.70 1.71 -11.03
N GLY A 20 10.21 0.79 -10.21
CA GLY A 20 9.37 -0.25 -9.59
C GLY A 20 8.33 0.33 -8.64
N HIS A 21 8.72 1.34 -7.86
CA HIS A 21 7.78 2.03 -6.97
C HIS A 21 6.72 2.77 -7.79
N LEU A 22 7.13 3.43 -8.87
CA LEU A 22 6.19 4.16 -9.71
C LEU A 22 5.17 3.24 -10.36
N ARG A 23 5.59 2.06 -10.81
CA ARG A 23 4.68 1.07 -11.35
C ARG A 23 3.69 0.58 -10.29
N LEU A 24 4.17 0.39 -9.06
CA LEU A 24 3.33 -0.05 -7.95
C LEU A 24 2.27 1.00 -7.63
N PHE A 25 2.65 2.27 -7.57
CA PHE A 25 1.72 3.38 -7.34
C PHE A 25 0.69 3.47 -8.47
N ARG A 26 1.14 3.33 -9.70
CA ARG A 26 0.26 3.37 -10.86
C ARG A 26 -0.78 2.26 -10.80
N LEU A 27 -0.35 1.04 -10.49
CA LEU A 27 -1.27 -0.08 -10.36
C LEU A 27 -2.26 0.14 -9.22
N GLY A 28 -1.79 0.68 -8.09
CA GLY A 28 -2.67 1.03 -7.00
C GLY A 28 -3.74 2.03 -7.44
N ARG A 29 -3.35 3.04 -8.19
CA ARG A 29 -4.29 4.06 -8.68
C ARG A 29 -5.27 3.48 -9.70
N GLU A 30 -4.88 2.47 -10.45
CA GLU A 30 -5.76 1.81 -11.39
C GLU A 30 -6.82 0.93 -10.72
N LEU A 31 -6.53 0.44 -9.50
CA LEU A 31 -7.46 -0.39 -8.74
C LEU A 31 -8.59 0.41 -8.11
N GLY A 32 -8.38 1.69 -7.86
CA GLY A 32 -9.37 2.50 -7.18
C GLY A 32 -9.32 3.96 -7.56
N ASP A 33 -10.21 4.72 -6.94
CA ASP A 33 -10.34 6.16 -7.21
C ASP A 33 -9.33 6.99 -6.43
N GLU A 34 -8.88 6.49 -5.30
CA GLU A 34 -7.91 7.17 -4.44
C GLU A 34 -6.79 6.21 -4.06
N LEU A 35 -5.55 6.67 -4.20
CA LEU A 35 -4.39 5.98 -3.69
C LEU A 35 -3.85 6.73 -2.49
N ILE A 36 -3.90 6.08 -1.34
CA ILE A 36 -3.43 6.62 -0.06
C ILE A 36 -2.13 5.90 0.28
N VAL A 37 -1.07 6.66 0.51
CA VAL A 37 0.24 6.08 0.79
C VAL A 37 0.66 6.39 2.21
N GLY A 38 1.01 5.36 2.97
CA GLY A 38 1.59 5.49 4.30
C GLY A 38 3.10 5.39 4.22
N VAL A 39 3.79 6.41 4.71
CA VAL A 39 5.24 6.44 4.76
C VAL A 39 5.66 6.16 6.21
N GLN A 40 6.43 5.11 6.44
CA GLN A 40 6.82 4.75 7.81
C GLN A 40 7.69 5.84 8.40
N SER A 41 7.35 6.24 9.63
CA SER A 41 8.14 7.25 10.35
C SER A 41 9.56 6.75 10.59
N ASP A 42 10.49 7.67 10.86
CA ASP A 42 11.85 7.31 11.21
C ASP A 42 11.89 6.39 12.42
N ARG A 43 11.04 6.65 13.40
CA ARG A 43 10.95 5.82 14.60
C ARG A 43 10.53 4.39 14.27
N LEU A 44 9.52 4.24 13.45
CA LEU A 44 8.99 2.91 13.10
C LEU A 44 9.92 2.15 12.16
N ALA A 45 10.48 2.85 11.18
CA ALA A 45 11.38 2.25 10.20
C ALA A 45 12.74 1.87 10.81
N GLY A 46 13.20 2.64 11.80
CA GLY A 46 14.49 2.40 12.42
C GLY A 46 15.62 2.45 11.41
N ALA A 47 16.49 1.44 11.44
CA ALA A 47 17.64 1.35 10.55
C ALA A 47 17.28 1.20 9.07
N ALA A 48 16.03 0.84 8.76
CA ALA A 48 15.58 0.72 7.38
C ALA A 48 15.40 2.08 6.71
N ALA A 49 15.27 3.16 7.48
CA ALA A 49 15.16 4.52 6.92
C ALA A 49 16.54 5.14 6.80
N HIS A 50 16.94 5.45 5.58
CA HIS A 50 18.23 6.10 5.28
C HIS A 50 18.06 7.58 5.01
N VAL A 51 16.84 8.01 4.71
CA VAL A 51 16.50 9.38 4.38
C VAL A 51 15.49 9.87 5.43
N PRO A 52 15.62 11.10 5.95
CA PRO A 52 14.67 11.62 6.94
C PRO A 52 13.24 11.57 6.44
N GLU A 53 12.32 11.28 7.36
CA GLU A 53 10.91 11.06 7.02
C GLU A 53 10.26 12.22 6.27
N GLY A 54 10.63 13.47 6.61
CA GLY A 54 10.08 14.64 5.91
C GLY A 54 10.39 14.65 4.43
N LEU A 55 11.61 14.26 4.06
CA LEU A 55 12.01 14.16 2.67
C LEU A 55 11.37 12.97 1.98
N ARG A 56 11.22 11.87 2.68
CA ARG A 56 10.59 10.67 2.12
C ARG A 56 9.13 10.91 1.78
N ILE A 57 8.39 11.54 2.68
CA ILE A 57 6.98 11.83 2.43
C ILE A 57 6.80 12.89 1.36
N ASP A 58 7.70 13.88 1.29
CA ASP A 58 7.66 14.89 0.24
C ASP A 58 7.84 14.25 -1.14
N GLY A 59 8.78 13.29 -1.22
CA GLY A 59 8.98 12.55 -2.47
C GLY A 59 7.73 11.80 -2.90
N VAL A 60 7.09 11.12 -1.98
CA VAL A 60 5.86 10.38 -2.26
C VAL A 60 4.73 11.33 -2.70
N ARG A 61 4.58 12.45 -2.01
CA ARG A 61 3.55 13.44 -2.32
C ARG A 61 3.72 14.09 -3.69
N SER A 62 4.94 14.05 -4.22
CA SER A 62 5.22 14.61 -5.55
C SER A 62 4.76 13.72 -6.70
N ILE A 63 4.38 12.49 -6.41
CA ILE A 63 3.94 11.53 -7.43
C ILE A 63 2.48 11.77 -7.78
N SER A 64 2.21 12.00 -9.07
CA SER A 64 0.87 12.35 -9.52
C SER A 64 -0.20 11.29 -9.26
N PHE A 65 0.20 10.02 -9.17
CA PHE A 65 -0.74 8.93 -8.89
C PHE A 65 -1.23 8.93 -7.44
N VAL A 66 -0.51 9.59 -6.54
CA VAL A 66 -0.82 9.56 -5.11
C VAL A 66 -1.86 10.64 -4.78
N SER A 67 -2.98 10.21 -4.21
CA SER A 67 -4.05 11.13 -3.82
C SER A 67 -3.72 11.80 -2.50
N SER A 68 -3.15 11.05 -1.54
CA SER A 68 -2.71 11.61 -0.26
C SER A 68 -1.64 10.69 0.34
N ALA A 69 -0.84 11.27 1.22
CA ALA A 69 0.19 10.51 1.94
C ALA A 69 0.30 11.03 3.36
N PHE A 70 0.63 10.14 4.29
CA PHE A 70 0.82 10.51 5.69
C PHE A 70 1.90 9.63 6.32
N LEU A 71 2.45 10.09 7.43
CA LEU A 71 3.44 9.31 8.17
C LEU A 71 2.74 8.24 9.02
N VAL A 72 3.21 7.01 8.91
CA VAL A 72 2.73 5.89 9.71
C VAL A 72 3.68 5.71 10.89
N ASP A 73 3.16 5.89 12.10
CA ASP A 73 3.94 5.79 13.33
C ASP A 73 3.36 4.74 14.29
N GLU A 74 2.61 3.81 13.74
CA GLU A 74 1.99 2.70 14.46
C GLU A 74 1.97 1.46 13.55
N PRO A 75 1.72 0.26 14.08
CA PRO A 75 1.62 -0.93 13.23
C PRO A 75 0.62 -0.72 12.09
N VAL A 76 0.98 -1.18 10.90
CA VAL A 76 0.17 -0.94 9.69
C VAL A 76 -1.23 -1.54 9.81
N GLU A 77 -1.37 -2.64 10.57
CA GLU A 77 -2.68 -3.26 10.82
C GLU A 77 -3.65 -2.28 11.48
N LYS A 78 -3.14 -1.43 12.37
CA LYS A 78 -3.95 -0.43 13.04
C LYS A 78 -4.42 0.66 12.07
N VAL A 79 -3.55 1.03 11.14
CA VAL A 79 -3.88 2.00 10.11
C VAL A 79 -4.97 1.46 9.20
N ILE A 80 -4.83 0.21 8.77
CA ILE A 80 -5.81 -0.44 7.89
C ILE A 80 -7.16 -0.58 8.61
N GLU A 81 -7.13 -0.95 9.87
CA GLU A 81 -8.35 -1.06 10.68
C GLU A 81 -9.13 0.25 10.72
N ARG A 82 -8.41 1.37 10.83
CA ARG A 82 -9.01 2.70 10.90
C ARG A 82 -9.45 3.21 9.53
N LEU A 83 -8.61 3.06 8.50
CA LEU A 83 -8.89 3.55 7.15
C LEU A 83 -9.88 2.68 6.39
N ARG A 84 -9.85 1.38 6.64
CA ARG A 84 -10.68 0.39 5.94
C ARG A 84 -10.61 0.53 4.42
N PRO A 85 -9.40 0.50 3.83
CA PRO A 85 -9.28 0.59 2.37
C PRO A 85 -9.90 -0.63 1.70
N ASP A 86 -10.41 -0.43 0.50
CA ASP A 86 -10.96 -1.53 -0.29
C ASP A 86 -9.86 -2.49 -0.73
N PHE A 87 -8.67 -1.93 -1.02
CA PHE A 87 -7.51 -2.72 -1.43
C PHE A 87 -6.27 -2.27 -0.68
N VAL A 88 -5.44 -3.22 -0.32
CA VAL A 88 -4.06 -2.97 0.13
C VAL A 88 -3.13 -3.59 -0.91
N VAL A 89 -2.19 -2.82 -1.43
CA VAL A 89 -1.26 -3.28 -2.44
C VAL A 89 0.12 -3.47 -1.84
N LYS A 90 0.73 -4.61 -2.13
CA LYS A 90 2.10 -4.92 -1.69
C LYS A 90 2.90 -5.44 -2.87
N GLY A 91 4.22 -5.32 -2.79
CA GLY A 91 5.09 -5.94 -3.78
C GLY A 91 4.93 -7.46 -3.76
N TYR A 92 5.08 -8.08 -4.91
CA TYR A 92 4.91 -9.54 -5.05
C TYR A 92 5.86 -10.33 -4.15
N GLU A 93 7.00 -9.77 -3.81
CA GLU A 93 7.99 -10.41 -2.93
C GLU A 93 7.43 -10.69 -1.52
N HIS A 94 6.32 -10.06 -1.16
CA HIS A 94 5.69 -10.28 0.15
C HIS A 94 4.66 -11.42 0.14
N GLU A 95 4.33 -11.96 -1.02
CA GLU A 95 3.28 -12.99 -1.11
C GLU A 95 3.60 -14.24 -0.31
N GLY A 96 4.84 -14.69 -0.36
CA GLY A 96 5.26 -15.90 0.35
C GLY A 96 5.47 -15.73 1.85
N ARG A 97 5.19 -14.55 2.39
CA ARG A 97 5.40 -14.24 3.79
C ARG A 97 4.07 -14.16 4.52
N MET A 98 4.14 -14.19 5.85
CA MET A 98 2.98 -13.87 6.66
C MET A 98 2.61 -12.40 6.47
N ASN A 99 1.35 -12.14 6.16
CA ASN A 99 0.84 -10.79 5.97
C ASN A 99 -0.27 -10.54 6.98
N PRO A 100 0.05 -9.91 8.14
CA PRO A 100 -0.95 -9.68 9.19
C PRO A 100 -2.09 -8.78 8.74
N GLU A 101 -1.89 -7.96 7.72
CA GLU A 101 -2.95 -7.12 7.16
C GLU A 101 -4.12 -7.94 6.63
N LEU A 102 -3.86 -9.17 6.19
CA LEU A 102 -4.89 -10.01 5.58
C LEU A 102 -6.04 -10.31 6.54
N GLU A 103 -5.71 -10.58 7.81
CA GLU A 103 -6.72 -10.85 8.82
C GLU A 103 -7.63 -9.64 9.02
N VAL A 104 -7.05 -8.45 9.11
CA VAL A 104 -7.81 -7.22 9.27
C VAL A 104 -8.69 -6.97 8.05
N LEU A 105 -8.14 -7.13 6.86
CA LEU A 105 -8.88 -6.95 5.60
C LEU A 105 -10.07 -7.92 5.51
N ASN A 106 -9.84 -9.17 5.84
CA ASN A 106 -10.90 -10.19 5.82
C ASN A 106 -12.04 -9.83 6.77
N GLY A 107 -11.75 -9.12 7.85
CA GLY A 107 -12.74 -8.72 8.83
C GLY A 107 -13.81 -7.77 8.29
N TYR A 108 -13.53 -7.05 7.20
CA TYR A 108 -14.50 -6.12 6.63
C TYR A 108 -14.68 -6.27 5.10
N GLY A 109 -14.03 -7.24 4.50
CA GLY A 109 -14.17 -7.47 3.06
C GLY A 109 -13.18 -6.74 2.17
N GLY A 110 -12.11 -6.21 2.72
CA GLY A 110 -11.02 -5.64 1.94
C GLY A 110 -10.19 -6.74 1.28
N LYS A 111 -9.40 -6.37 0.29
CA LYS A 111 -8.58 -7.32 -0.46
C LYS A 111 -7.11 -6.93 -0.45
N LEU A 112 -6.25 -7.94 -0.30
CA LEU A 112 -4.81 -7.79 -0.40
C LEU A 112 -4.39 -8.16 -1.82
N VAL A 113 -3.68 -7.27 -2.49
CA VAL A 113 -3.26 -7.43 -3.88
C VAL A 113 -1.75 -7.35 -3.96
N PHE A 114 -1.14 -8.32 -4.64
CA PHE A 114 0.30 -8.33 -4.84
C PHE A 114 0.62 -7.93 -6.27
N SER A 115 1.70 -7.20 -6.46
CA SER A 115 2.11 -6.71 -7.77
C SER A 115 3.57 -7.01 -8.03
N SER A 116 3.84 -7.58 -9.20
CA SER A 116 5.22 -7.79 -9.68
C SER A 116 5.74 -6.59 -10.48
N GLY A 117 4.91 -5.55 -10.63
CA GLY A 117 5.22 -4.42 -11.50
C GLY A 117 4.73 -4.61 -12.92
N GLU A 118 4.42 -5.84 -13.31
CA GLU A 118 3.90 -6.17 -14.64
C GLU A 118 2.57 -6.91 -14.56
N ALA A 119 2.37 -7.67 -13.48
CA ALA A 119 1.15 -8.44 -13.26
C ALA A 119 0.62 -8.18 -11.86
N VAL A 120 -0.68 -8.24 -11.70
CA VAL A 120 -1.35 -8.05 -10.42
C VAL A 120 -2.07 -9.34 -10.05
N PHE A 121 -1.87 -9.78 -8.81
CA PHE A 121 -2.51 -10.97 -8.27
C PHE A 121 -3.21 -10.59 -6.97
N SER A 122 -4.45 -11.02 -6.80
CA SER A 122 -5.13 -10.89 -5.52
C SER A 122 -5.04 -12.21 -4.77
N SER A 123 -5.14 -12.16 -3.45
CA SER A 123 -5.16 -13.39 -2.65
C SER A 123 -6.36 -14.27 -3.02
N LEU A 124 -7.47 -13.66 -3.38
CA LEU A 124 -8.66 -14.39 -3.79
C LEU A 124 -8.45 -15.07 -5.14
N ASP A 125 -7.82 -14.37 -6.10
CA ASP A 125 -7.55 -14.93 -7.41
C ASP A 125 -6.56 -16.09 -7.33
N LEU A 126 -5.57 -15.99 -6.46
CA LEU A 126 -4.62 -17.07 -6.26
C LEU A 126 -5.29 -18.34 -5.76
N ILE A 127 -6.29 -18.21 -4.90
CA ILE A 127 -7.06 -19.36 -4.41
C ILE A 127 -7.84 -20.01 -5.55
N ARG A 128 -8.28 -19.24 -6.51
CA ARG A 128 -9.08 -19.73 -7.64
C ARG A 128 -8.28 -20.29 -8.80
N MET A 129 -6.99 -20.03 -8.81
CA MET A 129 -6.13 -20.51 -9.90
C MET A 129 -5.84 -21.98 -9.68
N ASP A 130 -6.45 -22.80 -10.47
CA ASP A 130 -6.28 -24.26 -10.45
C ASP A 130 -5.37 -24.71 -11.58
#